data_c8fec7b0c779e97582ef7f5cd915aab2
#
_entry.id   c8fec7b0c779e97582ef7f5cd915aab2
#
_cell.length_a   1.000
_cell.length_b   1.000
_cell.length_c   1.000
_cell.angle_alpha   90.00
_cell.angle_beta   90.00
_cell.angle_gamma   90.00
#
_symmetry.space_group_name_H-M   'P 1'
#
loop_
_entity.id
_entity.type
_entity.pdbx_description
1 polymer ?
#
loop_
_entity_poly.entity_id
_entity_poly.type
_entity_poly.pdbx_seq_one_letter_code
_entity_poly.pdbx_strand_id
1 'polypeptide(L)'
;KHLPNNKILIDHFLDRCQEAEVDAICDGEEVHIMGIMEHIEPAGIHSGDSHALLPCFNLGPLVIEEMADIARKIALKLNVRGLINIQYAIKDGKVYVIEANPRASRTTPFIAKAYGIPYLNVATKVMLGEKKLKDFKLEKKLEGYAVKEPVFSFNKFPNVNKELGPEMKSTGEAIRFIKDLRDPWFRQLYKERSMHLSK
;
A
#
# COMPACT_ATOMS: atom_id res chain seq x y z
N LYS A 1 12.51 -31.96 -1.61
CA LYS A 1 11.65 -32.92 -2.36
C LYS A 1 11.20 -32.18 -3.61
N HIS A 2 11.68 -32.62 -4.76
CA HIS A 2 11.34 -32.00 -6.04
C HIS A 2 9.96 -32.48 -6.50
N LEU A 3 9.11 -31.54 -6.91
CA LEU A 3 7.85 -31.83 -7.56
C LEU A 3 8.07 -31.71 -9.07
N PRO A 4 8.30 -32.79 -9.80
CA PRO A 4 8.82 -32.74 -11.17
C PRO A 4 7.86 -32.15 -12.21
N ASN A 5 6.58 -31.94 -11.85
CA ASN A 5 5.54 -31.44 -12.76
C ASN A 5 5.04 -30.04 -12.42
N ASN A 6 5.66 -29.34 -11.47
CA ASN A 6 5.23 -27.98 -11.14
C ASN A 6 5.92 -26.98 -12.08
N LYS A 7 5.10 -26.07 -12.61
CA LYS A 7 5.62 -24.89 -13.30
C LYS A 7 6.28 -23.97 -12.27
N ILE A 8 7.47 -23.49 -12.59
CA ILE A 8 8.22 -22.52 -11.77
C ILE A 8 8.11 -21.16 -12.46
N LEU A 9 7.68 -20.16 -11.72
CA LEU A 9 7.78 -18.76 -12.13
C LEU A 9 9.17 -18.25 -11.71
N ILE A 10 9.88 -17.63 -12.63
CA ILE A 10 11.18 -17.00 -12.38
C ILE A 10 11.04 -15.53 -12.73
N ASP A 11 11.19 -14.67 -11.74
CA ASP A 11 11.12 -13.23 -11.89
C ASP A 11 12.51 -12.58 -11.78
N HIS A 12 12.62 -11.36 -12.30
CA HIS A 12 13.80 -10.53 -12.10
C HIS A 12 13.81 -9.97 -10.67
N PHE A 13 14.84 -10.29 -9.90
CA PHE A 13 15.01 -9.76 -8.55
C PHE A 13 15.48 -8.31 -8.61
N LEU A 14 14.73 -7.41 -7.98
CA LEU A 14 15.07 -6.00 -7.85
C LEU A 14 15.71 -5.75 -6.48
N ASP A 15 17.04 -5.78 -6.43
CA ASP A 15 17.77 -5.44 -5.21
C ASP A 15 17.63 -3.96 -4.88
N ARG A 16 17.46 -3.63 -3.59
CA ARG A 16 17.39 -2.26 -3.05
C ARG A 16 16.36 -1.37 -3.75
N CYS A 17 15.16 -1.86 -3.93
CA CYS A 17 14.05 -1.05 -4.41
C CYS A 17 13.20 -0.53 -3.24
N GLN A 18 12.49 0.55 -3.49
CA GLN A 18 11.47 1.07 -2.59
C GLN A 18 10.13 0.44 -2.94
N GLU A 19 9.37 0.02 -1.95
CA GLU A 19 8.00 -0.44 -2.16
C GLU A 19 7.00 0.68 -1.92
N ALA A 20 5.94 0.65 -2.71
CA ALA A 20 4.78 1.51 -2.56
C ALA A 20 3.52 0.76 -3.01
N GLU A 21 2.38 1.25 -2.59
CA GLU A 21 1.10 0.66 -2.95
C GLU A 21 0.05 1.73 -3.28
N VAL A 22 -0.85 1.35 -4.18
CA VAL A 22 -2.01 2.15 -4.58
C VAL A 22 -3.27 1.39 -4.20
N ASP A 23 -4.15 2.03 -3.44
CA ASP A 23 -5.52 1.55 -3.25
C ASP A 23 -6.48 2.41 -4.07
N ALA A 24 -7.39 1.76 -4.78
CA ALA A 24 -8.36 2.41 -5.64
C ALA A 24 -9.74 1.75 -5.59
N ILE A 25 -10.76 2.51 -6.01
CA ILE A 25 -12.10 2.02 -6.30
C ILE A 25 -12.36 2.18 -7.79
N CYS A 26 -12.88 1.13 -8.42
CA CYS A 26 -13.29 1.15 -9.83
C CYS A 26 -14.76 0.77 -9.94
N ASP A 27 -15.52 1.46 -10.80
CA ASP A 27 -16.93 1.15 -11.09
C ASP A 27 -17.12 0.49 -12.46
N GLY A 28 -16.00 0.13 -13.12
CA GLY A 28 -15.95 -0.44 -14.47
C GLY A 28 -15.82 0.61 -15.57
N GLU A 29 -16.02 1.89 -15.27
CA GLU A 29 -15.92 3.03 -16.20
C GLU A 29 -14.88 4.04 -15.72
N GLU A 30 -14.88 4.35 -14.42
CA GLU A 30 -14.00 5.29 -13.78
C GLU A 30 -13.21 4.63 -12.64
N VAL A 31 -12.06 5.21 -12.32
CA VAL A 31 -11.20 4.76 -11.21
C VAL A 31 -10.84 5.93 -10.32
N HIS A 32 -11.20 5.85 -9.06
CA HIS A 32 -10.80 6.78 -8.02
C HIS A 32 -9.61 6.22 -7.23
N ILE A 33 -8.47 6.91 -7.29
CA ILE A 33 -7.32 6.60 -6.44
C ILE A 33 -7.60 7.10 -5.03
N MET A 34 -7.76 6.17 -4.09
CA MET A 34 -8.04 6.49 -2.69
C MET A 34 -6.80 7.01 -1.98
N GLY A 35 -5.65 6.40 -2.26
CA GLY A 35 -4.37 6.79 -1.70
C GLY A 35 -3.21 6.06 -2.33
N ILE A 36 -2.05 6.71 -2.28
CA ILE A 36 -0.75 6.14 -2.68
C ILE A 36 0.14 6.24 -1.46
N MET A 37 0.67 5.11 -1.02
CA MET A 37 1.50 5.01 0.17
C MET A 37 2.87 4.49 -0.19
N GLU A 38 3.89 5.01 0.46
CA GLU A 38 5.24 4.45 0.40
C GLU A 38 5.56 3.68 1.67
N HIS A 39 6.26 2.56 1.55
CA HIS A 39 6.74 1.78 2.68
C HIS A 39 8.05 2.37 3.21
N ILE A 40 8.24 2.32 4.53
CA ILE A 40 9.45 2.82 5.18
C ILE A 40 10.52 1.72 5.23
N GLU A 41 10.10 0.48 5.48
CA GLU A 41 10.98 -0.67 5.45
C GLU A 41 11.44 -1.01 4.03
N PRO A 42 12.62 -1.65 3.89
CA PRO A 42 13.11 -2.09 2.59
C PRO A 42 12.18 -3.14 1.95
N ALA A 43 12.25 -3.23 0.62
CA ALA A 43 11.52 -4.22 -0.16
C ALA A 43 11.82 -5.67 0.29
N GLY A 44 10.81 -6.52 0.15
CA GLY A 44 10.87 -7.92 0.58
C GLY A 44 10.29 -8.19 1.97
N ILE A 45 9.89 -7.14 2.70
CA ILE A 45 9.11 -7.26 3.92
C ILE A 45 7.63 -7.19 3.54
N HIS A 46 6.81 -8.12 4.06
CA HIS A 46 5.38 -8.13 3.78
C HIS A 46 4.73 -6.77 4.07
N SER A 47 3.90 -6.27 3.16
CA SER A 47 3.26 -4.94 3.27
C SER A 47 2.49 -4.73 4.57
N GLY A 48 1.90 -5.80 5.13
CA GLY A 48 1.24 -5.76 6.45
C GLY A 48 2.18 -5.52 7.62
N ASP A 49 3.47 -5.81 7.46
CA ASP A 49 4.51 -5.68 8.49
C ASP A 49 5.34 -4.41 8.34
N SER A 50 5.15 -3.68 7.23
CA SER A 50 5.83 -2.42 6.96
C SER A 50 5.05 -1.23 7.49
N HIS A 51 5.77 -0.24 8.02
CA HIS A 51 5.21 1.10 8.19
C HIS A 51 4.95 1.71 6.82
N ALA A 52 3.86 2.43 6.68
CA ALA A 52 3.55 3.12 5.44
C ALA A 52 3.19 4.58 5.70
N LEU A 53 3.62 5.45 4.81
CA LEU A 53 3.37 6.88 4.89
C LEU A 53 2.39 7.33 3.80
N LEU A 54 1.39 8.10 4.20
CA LEU A 54 0.39 8.73 3.34
C LEU A 54 0.32 10.22 3.63
N PRO A 55 0.42 11.11 2.62
CA PRO A 55 0.86 10.82 1.25
C PRO A 55 2.35 10.45 1.18
N CYS A 56 2.80 9.97 0.03
CA CYS A 56 4.22 9.72 -0.25
C CYS A 56 5.05 11.00 -0.14
N PHE A 57 6.31 10.90 0.28
CA PHE A 57 7.21 12.05 0.34
C PHE A 57 8.54 11.85 -0.39
N ASN A 58 9.05 10.61 -0.47
CA ASN A 58 10.30 10.31 -1.18
C ASN A 58 10.08 10.08 -2.69
N LEU A 59 8.86 9.69 -3.07
CA LEU A 59 8.53 9.44 -4.47
C LEU A 59 8.28 10.75 -5.20
N GLY A 60 8.98 10.95 -6.32
CA GLY A 60 8.77 12.12 -7.16
C GLY A 60 7.37 12.15 -7.81
N PRO A 61 6.85 13.35 -8.13
CA PRO A 61 5.49 13.48 -8.69
C PRO A 61 5.25 12.65 -9.96
N LEU A 62 6.24 12.51 -10.84
CA LEU A 62 6.13 11.69 -12.06
C LEU A 62 5.96 10.21 -11.75
N VAL A 63 6.66 9.69 -10.74
CA VAL A 63 6.54 8.30 -10.29
C VAL A 63 5.14 8.06 -9.70
N ILE A 64 4.65 8.99 -8.88
CA ILE A 64 3.30 8.92 -8.28
C ILE A 64 2.22 8.92 -9.38
N GLU A 65 2.36 9.78 -10.37
CA GLU A 65 1.44 9.86 -11.51
C GLU A 65 1.47 8.57 -12.34
N GLU A 66 2.67 8.04 -12.65
CA GLU A 66 2.84 6.77 -13.37
C GLU A 66 2.18 5.61 -12.62
N MET A 67 2.37 5.51 -11.29
CA MET A 67 1.72 4.48 -10.47
C MET A 67 0.20 4.60 -10.54
N ALA A 68 -0.34 5.82 -10.44
CA ALA A 68 -1.78 6.07 -10.54
C ALA A 68 -2.33 5.67 -11.91
N ASP A 69 -1.62 5.99 -12.99
CA ASP A 69 -2.03 5.65 -14.36
C ASP A 69 -1.97 4.15 -14.63
N ILE A 70 -0.95 3.46 -14.13
CA ILE A 70 -0.86 2.02 -14.20
C ILE A 70 -2.05 1.39 -13.44
N ALA A 71 -2.36 1.89 -12.24
CA ALA A 71 -3.49 1.41 -11.45
C ALA A 71 -4.83 1.57 -12.19
N ARG A 72 -5.07 2.73 -12.82
CA ARG A 72 -6.27 2.97 -13.63
C ARG A 72 -6.35 1.99 -14.81
N LYS A 73 -5.26 1.83 -15.55
CA LYS A 73 -5.19 0.90 -16.70
C LYS A 73 -5.48 -0.54 -16.30
N ILE A 74 -4.86 -1.02 -15.20
CA ILE A 74 -5.07 -2.39 -14.70
C ILE A 74 -6.51 -2.57 -14.23
N ALA A 75 -7.06 -1.66 -13.42
CA ALA A 75 -8.41 -1.75 -12.90
C ALA A 75 -9.45 -1.83 -14.02
N LEU A 76 -9.33 -0.96 -15.02
CA LEU A 76 -10.24 -0.94 -16.19
C LEU A 76 -10.07 -2.20 -17.05
N LYS A 77 -8.81 -2.61 -17.31
CA LYS A 77 -8.55 -3.80 -18.14
C LYS A 77 -9.07 -5.09 -17.52
N LEU A 78 -9.02 -5.19 -16.19
CA LEU A 78 -9.56 -6.31 -15.42
C LEU A 78 -11.08 -6.18 -15.19
N ASN A 79 -11.70 -5.08 -15.65
CA ASN A 79 -13.12 -4.78 -15.41
C ASN A 79 -13.50 -4.87 -13.93
N VAL A 80 -12.65 -4.32 -13.06
CA VAL A 80 -12.87 -4.33 -11.62
C VAL A 80 -14.11 -3.52 -11.27
N ARG A 81 -14.93 -4.07 -10.37
CA ARG A 81 -16.04 -3.36 -9.73
C ARG A 81 -15.87 -3.45 -8.22
N GLY A 82 -15.46 -2.37 -7.62
CA GLY A 82 -15.12 -2.28 -6.20
C GLY A 82 -13.65 -1.93 -5.98
N LEU A 83 -13.05 -2.53 -4.98
CA LEU A 83 -11.70 -2.22 -4.52
C LEU A 83 -10.62 -2.98 -5.29
N ILE A 84 -9.50 -2.31 -5.50
CA ILE A 84 -8.26 -2.92 -5.98
C ILE A 84 -7.07 -2.30 -5.24
N ASN A 85 -6.14 -3.17 -4.85
CA ASN A 85 -4.84 -2.79 -4.30
C ASN A 85 -3.75 -3.27 -5.26
N ILE A 86 -2.79 -2.41 -5.57
CA ILE A 86 -1.66 -2.73 -6.44
C ILE A 86 -0.38 -2.37 -5.72
N GLN A 87 0.55 -3.33 -5.68
CA GLN A 87 1.87 -3.16 -5.08
C GLN A 87 2.92 -2.94 -6.14
N TYR A 88 3.83 -2.02 -5.86
CA TYR A 88 4.87 -1.57 -6.76
C TYR A 88 6.24 -1.64 -6.11
N ALA A 89 7.25 -1.96 -6.92
CA ALA A 89 8.66 -1.71 -6.62
C ALA A 89 9.14 -0.53 -7.46
N ILE A 90 9.84 0.41 -6.85
CA ILE A 90 10.43 1.56 -7.52
C ILE A 90 11.95 1.46 -7.42
N LYS A 91 12.61 1.44 -8.58
CA LYS A 91 14.06 1.41 -8.68
C LYS A 91 14.55 2.34 -9.78
N ASP A 92 15.50 3.20 -9.44
CA ASP A 92 16.11 4.15 -10.38
C ASP A 92 15.06 4.99 -11.15
N GLY A 93 13.99 5.38 -10.44
CA GLY A 93 12.88 6.15 -11.01
C GLY A 93 11.92 5.36 -11.88
N LYS A 94 12.11 4.05 -12.05
CA LYS A 94 11.22 3.17 -12.82
C LYS A 94 10.24 2.45 -11.91
N VAL A 95 8.99 2.35 -12.36
CA VAL A 95 7.89 1.69 -11.66
C VAL A 95 7.72 0.27 -12.19
N TYR A 96 7.71 -0.70 -11.28
CA TYR A 96 7.47 -2.11 -11.55
C TYR A 96 6.25 -2.57 -10.76
N VAL A 97 5.32 -3.24 -11.42
CA VAL A 97 4.17 -3.87 -10.74
C VAL A 97 4.62 -5.19 -10.12
N ILE A 98 4.43 -5.34 -8.82
CA ILE A 98 4.66 -6.61 -8.12
C ILE A 98 3.43 -7.48 -8.23
N GLU A 99 2.27 -6.94 -7.80
CA GLU A 99 1.00 -7.66 -7.86
C GLU A 99 -0.18 -6.70 -7.90
N ALA A 100 -1.31 -7.19 -8.43
CA ALA A 100 -2.59 -6.50 -8.41
C ALA A 100 -3.65 -7.40 -7.77
N ASN A 101 -4.29 -6.89 -6.72
CA ASN A 101 -5.26 -7.60 -5.90
C ASN A 101 -6.65 -6.96 -6.05
N PRO A 102 -7.56 -7.47 -6.92
CA PRO A 102 -8.90 -6.92 -7.09
C PRO A 102 -9.82 -7.32 -5.92
N ARG A 103 -9.50 -6.84 -4.74
CA ARG A 103 -10.18 -7.06 -3.47
C ARG A 103 -9.84 -5.94 -2.49
N ALA A 104 -10.54 -5.90 -1.35
CA ALA A 104 -10.17 -5.03 -0.25
C ALA A 104 -8.75 -5.36 0.27
N SER A 105 -8.00 -4.33 0.61
CA SER A 105 -6.70 -4.42 1.27
C SER A 105 -6.83 -4.10 2.77
N ARG A 106 -5.80 -4.40 3.54
CA ARG A 106 -5.70 -3.95 4.93
C ARG A 106 -5.53 -2.43 5.03
N THR A 107 -4.96 -1.81 4.02
CA THR A 107 -4.73 -0.38 3.96
C THR A 107 -5.97 0.42 3.62
N THR A 108 -7.02 -0.18 3.06
CA THR A 108 -8.30 0.50 2.79
C THR A 108 -8.90 1.18 4.04
N PRO A 109 -9.03 0.50 5.20
CA PRO A 109 -9.52 1.15 6.42
C PRO A 109 -8.59 2.26 6.94
N PHE A 110 -7.28 2.08 6.80
CA PHE A 110 -6.29 3.09 7.15
C PHE A 110 -6.48 4.37 6.33
N ILE A 111 -6.57 4.26 5.00
CA ILE A 111 -6.77 5.40 4.09
C ILE A 111 -8.13 6.06 4.38
N ALA A 112 -9.18 5.26 4.60
CA ALA A 112 -10.50 5.76 4.91
C ALA A 112 -10.49 6.61 6.20
N LYS A 113 -9.78 6.18 7.23
CA LYS A 113 -9.60 6.93 8.48
C LYS A 113 -8.73 8.17 8.27
N ALA A 114 -7.64 8.06 7.52
CA ALA A 114 -6.74 9.17 7.24
C ALA A 114 -7.47 10.33 6.57
N TYR A 115 -8.25 10.06 5.54
CA TYR A 115 -9.01 11.10 4.84
C TYR A 115 -10.38 11.41 5.47
N GLY A 116 -10.88 10.56 6.39
CA GLY A 116 -12.24 10.66 6.92
C GLY A 116 -13.31 10.50 5.83
N ILE A 117 -13.03 9.66 4.82
CA ILE A 117 -13.95 9.31 3.74
C ILE A 117 -14.37 7.85 3.92
N PRO A 118 -15.69 7.53 3.88
CA PRO A 118 -16.17 6.17 4.09
C PRO A 118 -15.99 5.29 2.83
N TYR A 119 -14.76 5.08 2.39
CA TYR A 119 -14.43 4.37 1.16
C TYR A 119 -15.03 2.96 1.08
N LEU A 120 -15.12 2.25 2.20
CA LEU A 120 -15.74 0.91 2.22
C LEU A 120 -17.23 0.97 1.87
N ASN A 121 -17.95 2.00 2.37
CA ASN A 121 -19.36 2.20 2.01
C ASN A 121 -19.51 2.58 0.52
N VAL A 122 -18.63 3.45 0.02
CA VAL A 122 -18.58 3.83 -1.40
C VAL A 122 -18.37 2.58 -2.27
N ALA A 123 -17.34 1.79 -1.96
CA ALA A 123 -17.04 0.58 -2.70
C ALA A 123 -18.20 -0.43 -2.68
N THR A 124 -18.86 -0.61 -1.54
CA THR A 124 -20.03 -1.49 -1.42
C THR A 124 -21.16 -1.04 -2.35
N LYS A 125 -21.48 0.25 -2.38
CA LYS A 125 -22.55 0.77 -3.27
C LYS A 125 -22.19 0.65 -4.75
N VAL A 126 -20.90 0.83 -5.08
CA VAL A 126 -20.40 0.59 -6.44
C VAL A 126 -20.52 -0.90 -6.83
N MET A 127 -20.13 -1.80 -5.93
CA MET A 127 -20.19 -3.25 -6.16
C MET A 127 -21.63 -3.75 -6.35
N LEU A 128 -22.58 -3.19 -5.59
CA LEU A 128 -24.01 -3.50 -5.71
C LEU A 128 -24.67 -2.84 -6.93
N GLY A 129 -23.94 -1.97 -7.64
CA GLY A 129 -24.50 -1.23 -8.77
C GLY A 129 -25.50 -0.14 -8.39
N GLU A 130 -25.57 0.22 -7.11
CA GLU A 130 -26.49 1.25 -6.62
C GLU A 130 -26.05 2.66 -7.01
N LYS A 131 -24.73 2.87 -7.12
CA LYS A 131 -24.13 4.16 -7.46
C LYS A 131 -22.88 3.99 -8.31
N LYS A 132 -22.54 5.05 -9.07
CA LYS A 132 -21.28 5.21 -9.79
C LYS A 132 -20.33 6.13 -9.01
N LEU A 133 -19.05 6.11 -9.32
CA LEU A 133 -18.04 6.97 -8.67
C LEU A 133 -18.38 8.45 -8.77
N LYS A 134 -18.88 8.90 -9.91
CA LYS A 134 -19.34 10.27 -10.16
C LYS A 134 -20.45 10.78 -9.21
N ASP A 135 -21.16 9.87 -8.54
CA ASP A 135 -22.24 10.21 -7.60
C ASP A 135 -21.71 10.55 -6.20
N PHE A 136 -20.40 10.49 -5.98
CA PHE A 136 -19.76 10.76 -4.71
C PHE A 136 -18.79 11.94 -4.80
N LYS A 137 -18.66 12.65 -3.69
CA LYS A 137 -17.60 13.65 -3.49
C LYS A 137 -16.46 13.00 -2.71
N LEU A 138 -15.41 12.58 -3.42
CA LEU A 138 -14.32 11.78 -2.86
C LEU A 138 -13.01 12.57 -2.71
N GLU A 139 -12.97 13.81 -3.17
CA GLU A 139 -11.79 14.66 -3.06
C GLU A 139 -11.65 15.18 -1.64
N LYS A 140 -10.54 14.88 -1.02
CA LYS A 140 -10.14 15.44 0.27
C LYS A 140 -8.62 15.50 0.35
N LYS A 141 -8.11 16.59 0.91
CA LYS A 141 -6.69 16.78 1.16
C LYS A 141 -6.39 16.45 2.61
N LEU A 142 -5.32 15.70 2.85
CA LEU A 142 -4.81 15.44 4.19
C LEU A 142 -3.95 16.62 4.64
N GLU A 143 -4.20 17.12 5.84
CA GLU A 143 -3.33 18.09 6.50
C GLU A 143 -2.23 17.34 7.26
N GLY A 144 -0.99 17.41 6.75
CA GLY A 144 0.12 16.62 7.28
C GLY A 144 0.19 15.22 6.68
N TYR A 145 0.56 14.24 7.52
CA TYR A 145 0.77 12.86 7.11
C TYR A 145 0.10 11.89 8.05
N ALA A 146 -0.32 10.75 7.53
CA ALA A 146 -0.75 9.60 8.29
C ALA A 146 0.30 8.48 8.15
N VAL A 147 0.72 7.92 9.27
CA VAL A 147 1.66 6.79 9.32
C VAL A 147 0.90 5.56 9.77
N LYS A 148 0.97 4.50 8.99
CA LYS A 148 0.50 3.18 9.37
C LYS A 148 1.60 2.50 10.19
N GLU A 149 1.27 2.07 11.39
CA GLU A 149 2.16 1.33 12.28
C GLU A 149 1.70 -0.14 12.37
N PRO A 150 2.52 -1.13 11.99
CA PRO A 150 2.17 -2.54 12.19
C PRO A 150 2.22 -2.90 13.69
N VAL A 151 1.28 -3.72 14.14
CA VAL A 151 1.22 -4.20 15.51
C VAL A 151 1.60 -5.68 15.55
N PHE A 152 2.57 -6.02 16.39
CA PHE A 152 3.07 -7.38 16.54
C PHE A 152 2.72 -7.96 17.93
N SER A 153 2.21 -9.17 17.96
CA SER A 153 1.88 -9.89 19.20
C SER A 153 3.00 -10.86 19.64
N PHE A 154 4.28 -10.52 19.38
CA PHE A 154 5.42 -11.38 19.69
C PHE A 154 5.52 -11.77 21.19
N ASN A 155 5.03 -10.90 22.08
CA ASN A 155 5.01 -11.19 23.52
C ASN A 155 4.08 -12.35 23.88
N LYS A 156 3.04 -12.61 23.06
CA LYS A 156 2.12 -13.75 23.23
C LYS A 156 2.68 -15.04 22.64
N PHE A 157 3.64 -14.94 21.73
CA PHE A 157 4.23 -16.06 20.99
C PHE A 157 5.76 -16.00 21.06
N PRO A 158 6.37 -16.32 22.22
CA PRO A 158 7.81 -16.12 22.46
C PRO A 158 8.72 -16.96 21.55
N ASN A 159 8.22 -18.07 21.03
CA ASN A 159 8.99 -19.01 20.19
C ASN A 159 8.90 -18.73 18.68
N VAL A 160 8.20 -17.66 18.27
CA VAL A 160 8.08 -17.30 16.84
C VAL A 160 9.31 -16.52 16.42
N ASN A 161 9.83 -16.83 15.24
CA ASN A 161 10.87 -16.00 14.60
C ASN A 161 10.35 -14.58 14.39
N LYS A 162 11.03 -13.59 14.98
CA LYS A 162 10.65 -12.16 14.93
C LYS A 162 11.23 -11.42 13.74
N GLU A 163 12.12 -12.05 12.98
CA GLU A 163 12.72 -11.47 11.79
C GLU A 163 11.65 -11.25 10.73
N LEU A 164 11.55 -10.02 10.22
CA LEU A 164 10.59 -9.66 9.19
C LEU A 164 11.04 -10.15 7.81
N GLY A 165 10.08 -10.51 6.98
CA GLY A 165 10.33 -11.06 5.66
C GLY A 165 9.03 -11.12 4.83
N PRO A 166 8.97 -11.99 3.82
CA PRO A 166 7.83 -12.05 2.91
C PRO A 166 6.54 -12.61 3.54
N GLU A 167 6.65 -13.27 4.69
CA GLU A 167 5.51 -13.80 5.43
C GLU A 167 5.03 -12.79 6.46
N MET A 168 3.72 -12.51 6.48
CA MET A 168 3.12 -11.57 7.40
C MET A 168 3.14 -12.08 8.85
N LYS A 169 3.59 -11.23 9.77
CA LYS A 169 3.66 -11.51 11.22
C LYS A 169 2.85 -10.56 12.08
N SER A 170 2.46 -9.41 11.52
CA SER A 170 1.62 -8.44 12.22
C SER A 170 0.22 -8.99 12.46
N THR A 171 -0.35 -8.64 13.61
CA THR A 171 -1.70 -9.04 14.05
C THR A 171 -2.70 -7.91 14.02
N GLY A 172 -2.25 -6.70 13.70
CA GLY A 172 -3.06 -5.50 13.62
C GLY A 172 -2.26 -4.34 13.09
N GLU A 173 -2.91 -3.18 13.05
CA GLU A 173 -2.30 -1.93 12.64
C GLU A 173 -2.86 -0.76 13.46
N ALA A 174 -2.05 0.27 13.63
CA ALA A 174 -2.42 1.54 14.22
C ALA A 174 -2.19 2.67 13.20
N ILE A 175 -2.84 3.79 13.45
CA ILE A 175 -2.65 5.01 12.67
C ILE A 175 -2.12 6.11 13.58
N ARG A 176 -1.08 6.81 13.12
CA ARG A 176 -0.56 8.01 13.74
C ARG A 176 -0.62 9.17 12.76
N PHE A 177 -1.10 10.30 13.22
CA PHE A 177 -1.06 11.55 12.45
C PHE A 177 0.13 12.39 12.90
N ILE A 178 0.89 12.90 11.93
CA ILE A 178 1.98 13.84 12.14
C ILE A 178 1.75 15.09 11.29
N LYS A 179 2.11 16.24 11.83
CA LYS A 179 1.90 17.53 11.15
C LYS A 179 2.86 17.71 9.97
N ASP A 180 4.10 17.31 10.18
CA ASP A 180 5.16 17.37 9.18
C ASP A 180 6.25 16.31 9.47
N LEU A 181 7.16 16.12 8.52
CA LEU A 181 8.22 15.10 8.57
C LEU A 181 9.35 15.42 9.57
N ARG A 182 9.31 16.58 10.23
CA ARG A 182 10.25 16.95 11.31
C ARG A 182 9.81 16.41 12.66
N ASP A 183 8.65 15.77 12.73
CA ASP A 183 8.17 15.10 13.94
C ASP A 183 9.27 14.19 14.52
N PRO A 184 9.67 14.37 15.79
CA PRO A 184 10.79 13.64 16.38
C PRO A 184 10.61 12.13 16.37
N TRP A 185 9.37 11.66 16.62
CA TRP A 185 9.05 10.23 16.59
C TRP A 185 9.20 9.68 15.16
N PHE A 186 8.68 10.39 14.15
CA PHE A 186 8.80 9.95 12.76
C PHE A 186 10.26 9.92 12.29
N ARG A 187 11.04 10.93 12.65
CA ARG A 187 12.48 10.96 12.31
C ARG A 187 13.26 9.80 12.92
N GLN A 188 12.94 9.45 14.17
CA GLN A 188 13.55 8.28 14.80
C GLN A 188 13.12 6.99 14.11
N LEU A 189 11.82 6.78 13.89
CA LEU A 189 11.28 5.64 13.16
C LEU A 189 11.95 5.48 11.80
N TYR A 190 11.97 6.55 11.01
CA TYR A 190 12.54 6.55 9.67
C TYR A 190 14.03 6.19 9.70
N LYS A 191 14.80 6.77 10.62
CA LYS A 191 16.22 6.45 10.80
C LYS A 191 16.44 4.98 11.14
N GLU A 192 15.63 4.41 12.02
CA GLU A 192 15.79 3.03 12.49
C GLU A 192 15.38 2.01 11.41
N ARG A 193 14.36 2.32 10.61
CA ARG A 193 13.74 1.38 9.66
C ARG A 193 14.28 1.51 8.24
N SER A 194 14.61 2.72 7.80
CA SER A 194 15.16 2.96 6.46
C SER A 194 16.68 2.70 6.35
N MET A 195 17.39 2.53 7.46
CA MET A 195 18.85 2.31 7.46
C MET A 195 19.33 1.10 6.65
N HIS A 196 18.44 0.19 6.29
CA HIS A 196 18.79 -0.95 5.43
C HIS A 196 18.84 -0.60 3.93
N LEU A 197 18.38 0.59 3.53
CA LEU A 197 18.46 1.07 2.14
C LEU A 197 19.83 1.68 1.79
N SER A 198 20.66 1.97 2.79
CA SER A 198 21.92 2.72 2.63
C SER A 198 23.20 1.88 2.83
N LYS A 199 23.12 0.54 2.79
CA LYS A 199 24.31 -0.34 2.83
C LYS A 199 24.51 -1.06 1.52
#